data_819205b6ec2f823f9ea455642c4794fb
#
_entry.id   819205b6ec2f823f9ea455642c4794fb
#
_cell.length_a   1.000
_cell.length_b   1.000
_cell.length_c   1.000
_cell.angle_alpha   90.00
_cell.angle_beta   90.00
_cell.angle_gamma   90.00
#
_symmetry.space_group_name_H-M   'P 1'
#
loop_
_entity.id
_entity.type
_entity.pdbx_description
1 polymer ?
#
loop_
_entity_poly.entity_id
_entity_poly.type
_entity_poly.pdbx_seq_one_letter_code
_entity_poly.pdbx_strand_id
1 'polypeptide(L)'
;TGDTSSAASDVYKRQELEKANINCNLTPLFSFAQAQACADAGVFLISPFVGRIFDWYRKHDGVDSYAPPEDPGVLSVQRIYAYYKTHGFNTIVMGASFRNSDQIRQLAGCDRLTISPGLMQELADSDDPLERILHPGTSVSTDAKLQLGEAAFRWGHNEDAMATEKLAEGIRKFAADQVKLEEVLKA
;
A
#
# COMPACT_ATOMS: atom_id res chain seq x y z
N THR A 1 -12.44 19.05 20.86
CA THR A 1 -11.32 18.26 20.32
C THR A 1 -11.82 17.56 19.09
N GLY A 2 -11.63 18.22 17.92
CA GLY A 2 -12.19 17.78 16.66
C GLY A 2 -11.60 16.48 16.17
N ASP A 3 -12.48 15.57 15.78
CA ASP A 3 -12.13 14.37 15.04
C ASP A 3 -11.62 14.77 13.65
N THR A 4 -10.30 14.88 13.53
CA THR A 4 -9.62 15.02 12.24
C THR A 4 -9.77 13.73 11.48
N SER A 5 -9.95 13.78 10.15
CA SER A 5 -10.18 12.61 9.30
C SER A 5 -9.23 11.46 9.62
N SER A 6 -9.74 10.24 9.66
CA SER A 6 -9.03 9.05 10.14
C SER A 6 -7.63 8.84 9.53
N ALA A 7 -7.43 9.14 8.25
CA ALA A 7 -6.13 8.97 7.57
C ALA A 7 -5.04 9.92 8.10
N ALA A 8 -5.36 11.21 8.32
CA ALA A 8 -4.40 12.16 8.86
C ALA A 8 -4.13 11.89 10.35
N SER A 9 -5.17 11.59 11.14
CA SER A 9 -5.01 11.28 12.58
C SER A 9 -4.21 10.00 12.81
N ASP A 10 -4.32 9.01 11.94
CA ASP A 10 -3.54 7.78 12.02
C ASP A 10 -2.04 8.02 11.79
N VAL A 11 -1.66 8.88 10.84
CA VAL A 11 -0.26 9.23 10.62
C VAL A 11 0.31 9.93 11.88
N TYR A 12 -0.41 10.88 12.47
CA TYR A 12 0.05 11.57 13.69
C TYR A 12 0.14 10.66 14.92
N LYS A 13 -0.88 9.83 15.17
CA LYS A 13 -0.86 8.88 16.29
C LYS A 13 0.30 7.91 16.19
N ARG A 14 0.61 7.45 14.97
CA ARG A 14 1.71 6.52 14.75
C ARG A 14 3.07 7.17 14.85
N GLN A 15 3.21 8.46 14.52
CA GLN A 15 4.44 9.21 14.80
C GLN A 15 4.82 9.16 16.29
N GLU A 16 3.84 9.27 17.20
CA GLU A 16 4.11 9.17 18.64
C GLU A 16 4.57 7.77 19.04
N LEU A 17 4.01 6.72 18.42
CA LEU A 17 4.45 5.34 18.64
C LEU A 17 5.87 5.10 18.10
N GLU A 18 6.19 5.58 16.91
CA GLU A 18 7.53 5.46 16.31
C GLU A 18 8.58 6.22 17.16
N LYS A 19 8.24 7.41 17.69
CA LYS A 19 9.11 8.13 18.65
C LYS A 19 9.35 7.34 19.93
N ALA A 20 8.39 6.50 20.33
CA ALA A 20 8.54 5.58 21.46
C ALA A 20 9.25 4.26 21.08
N ASN A 21 9.87 4.17 19.88
CA ASN A 21 10.50 2.98 19.33
C ASN A 21 9.53 1.78 19.10
N ILE A 22 8.27 2.08 18.84
CA ILE A 22 7.27 1.08 18.46
C ILE A 22 7.11 1.13 16.94
N ASN A 23 7.67 0.14 16.24
CA ASN A 23 7.57 0.05 14.79
C ASN A 23 6.12 -0.18 14.34
N CYS A 24 5.63 0.69 13.48
CA CYS A 24 4.26 0.64 13.00
C CYS A 24 4.18 0.23 11.53
N ASN A 25 3.14 -0.56 11.20
CA ASN A 25 2.74 -0.85 9.83
C ASN A 25 1.47 -0.07 9.50
N LEU A 26 1.54 0.89 8.57
CA LEU A 26 0.36 1.60 8.10
C LEU A 26 -0.32 0.83 6.96
N THR A 27 -1.56 0.40 7.24
CA THR A 27 -2.39 -0.39 6.32
C THR A 27 -3.87 -0.03 6.53
N PRO A 28 -4.71 -0.02 5.49
CA PRO A 28 -4.39 -0.17 4.07
C PRO A 28 -3.93 1.15 3.42
N LEU A 29 -3.08 1.04 2.41
CA LEU A 29 -2.60 2.16 1.61
C LEU A 29 -3.07 2.00 0.17
N PHE A 30 -3.57 3.09 -0.42
CA PHE A 30 -4.12 3.12 -1.78
C PHE A 30 -3.58 4.27 -2.62
N SER A 31 -3.33 5.45 -2.04
CA SER A 31 -2.90 6.63 -2.79
C SER A 31 -1.41 6.92 -2.65
N PHE A 32 -0.86 7.58 -3.68
CA PHE A 32 0.51 8.07 -3.63
C PHE A 32 0.69 9.17 -2.58
N ALA A 33 -0.33 10.02 -2.37
CA ALA A 33 -0.31 11.02 -1.30
C ALA A 33 -0.20 10.40 0.09
N GLN A 34 -0.87 9.27 0.35
CA GLN A 34 -0.70 8.52 1.60
C GLN A 34 0.74 8.02 1.75
N ALA A 35 1.34 7.48 0.68
CA ALA A 35 2.73 7.03 0.72
C ALA A 35 3.72 8.16 1.00
N GLN A 36 3.54 9.33 0.36
CA GLN A 36 4.37 10.51 0.62
C GLN A 36 4.27 10.97 2.08
N ALA A 37 3.05 11.10 2.60
CA ALA A 37 2.83 11.51 3.99
C ALA A 37 3.44 10.52 4.99
N CYS A 38 3.36 9.21 4.73
CA CYS A 38 3.99 8.19 5.57
C CYS A 38 5.51 8.27 5.54
N ALA A 39 6.12 8.54 4.39
CA ALA A 39 7.56 8.72 4.24
C ALA A 39 8.06 9.95 5.00
N ASP A 40 7.38 11.09 4.85
CA ASP A 40 7.70 12.34 5.54
C ASP A 40 7.55 12.20 7.07
N ALA A 41 6.61 11.37 7.51
CA ALA A 41 6.41 11.05 8.91
C ALA A 41 7.43 10.03 9.48
N GLY A 42 8.29 9.46 8.63
CA GLY A 42 9.31 8.48 9.05
C GLY A 42 8.71 7.15 9.53
N VAL A 43 7.58 6.74 9.01
CA VAL A 43 6.90 5.49 9.37
C VAL A 43 7.79 4.29 9.04
N PHE A 44 7.84 3.30 9.93
CA PHE A 44 8.70 2.12 9.76
C PHE A 44 8.30 1.30 8.51
N LEU A 45 6.99 1.01 8.32
CA LEU A 45 6.53 0.15 7.25
C LEU A 45 5.15 0.58 6.74
N ILE A 46 4.95 0.50 5.42
CA ILE A 46 3.65 0.68 4.77
C ILE A 46 3.24 -0.57 4.01
N SER A 47 1.92 -0.83 3.96
CA SER A 47 1.34 -1.95 3.21
C SER A 47 0.35 -1.45 2.14
N PRO A 48 0.82 -1.09 0.94
CA PRO A 48 -0.05 -0.79 -0.19
C PRO A 48 -0.75 -2.07 -0.70
N PHE A 49 -2.05 -1.95 -1.03
CA PHE A 49 -2.89 -3.08 -1.39
C PHE A 49 -3.04 -3.23 -2.91
N VAL A 50 -2.18 -4.03 -3.51
CA VAL A 50 -2.09 -4.28 -4.96
C VAL A 50 -3.43 -4.75 -5.55
N GLY A 51 -3.97 -5.84 -5.04
CA GLY A 51 -5.16 -6.46 -5.63
C GLY A 51 -6.44 -5.66 -5.42
N ARG A 52 -6.56 -4.84 -4.36
CA ARG A 52 -7.74 -3.98 -4.20
C ARG A 52 -7.72 -2.79 -5.16
N ILE A 53 -6.54 -2.27 -5.49
CA ILE A 53 -6.36 -1.27 -6.55
C ILE A 53 -6.73 -1.89 -7.89
N PHE A 54 -6.18 -3.06 -8.22
CA PHE A 54 -6.51 -3.84 -9.40
C PHE A 54 -8.02 -4.07 -9.54
N ASP A 55 -8.70 -4.53 -8.50
CA ASP A 55 -10.14 -4.80 -8.53
C ASP A 55 -10.97 -3.55 -8.84
N TRP A 56 -10.55 -2.39 -8.31
CA TRP A 56 -11.24 -1.14 -8.57
C TRP A 56 -11.10 -0.71 -10.03
N TYR A 57 -9.87 -0.68 -10.56
CA TYR A 57 -9.60 -0.27 -11.93
C TYR A 57 -10.21 -1.24 -12.94
N ARG A 58 -10.10 -2.55 -12.69
CA ARG A 58 -10.73 -3.57 -13.54
C ARG A 58 -12.23 -3.32 -13.69
N LYS A 59 -12.92 -3.01 -12.60
CA LYS A 59 -14.36 -2.69 -12.63
C LYS A 59 -14.63 -1.34 -13.30
N HIS A 60 -13.81 -0.34 -13.02
CA HIS A 60 -13.96 1.02 -13.55
C HIS A 60 -13.78 1.07 -15.07
N ASP A 61 -12.75 0.39 -15.56
CA ASP A 61 -12.37 0.37 -16.97
C ASP A 61 -13.16 -0.65 -17.78
N GLY A 62 -13.92 -1.54 -17.10
CA GLY A 62 -14.74 -2.56 -17.74
C GLY A 62 -13.93 -3.66 -18.44
N VAL A 63 -12.73 -3.99 -17.90
CA VAL A 63 -11.84 -5.02 -18.43
C VAL A 63 -11.83 -6.27 -17.54
N ASP A 64 -11.51 -7.42 -18.11
CA ASP A 64 -11.40 -8.67 -17.36
C ASP A 64 -10.07 -8.79 -16.60
N SER A 65 -8.99 -8.24 -17.16
CA SER A 65 -7.66 -8.24 -16.57
C SER A 65 -6.78 -7.18 -17.23
N TYR A 66 -5.57 -7.01 -16.70
CA TYR A 66 -4.48 -6.22 -17.28
C TYR A 66 -3.31 -7.14 -17.60
N ALA A 67 -2.48 -6.75 -18.58
CA ALA A 67 -1.18 -7.38 -18.74
C ALA A 67 -0.34 -7.16 -17.46
N PRO A 68 0.45 -8.13 -17.00
CA PRO A 68 1.15 -8.04 -15.71
C PRO A 68 1.93 -6.74 -15.47
N PRO A 69 2.68 -6.18 -16.46
CA PRO A 69 3.38 -4.91 -16.27
C PRO A 69 2.47 -3.67 -16.33
N GLU A 70 1.21 -3.81 -16.74
CA GLU A 70 0.23 -2.72 -16.84
C GLU A 70 -0.77 -2.72 -15.68
N ASP A 71 -0.66 -3.68 -14.76
CA ASP A 71 -1.54 -3.79 -13.60
C ASP A 71 -1.43 -2.52 -12.73
N PRO A 72 -2.54 -1.77 -12.55
CA PRO A 72 -2.51 -0.51 -11.82
C PRO A 72 -2.10 -0.66 -10.35
N GLY A 73 -2.37 -1.81 -9.73
CA GLY A 73 -1.92 -2.10 -8.37
C GLY A 73 -0.40 -2.32 -8.31
N VAL A 74 0.15 -3.03 -9.29
CA VAL A 74 1.60 -3.22 -9.44
C VAL A 74 2.28 -1.89 -9.69
N LEU A 75 1.81 -1.12 -10.67
CA LEU A 75 2.37 0.20 -11.02
C LEU A 75 2.36 1.16 -9.84
N SER A 76 1.30 1.14 -9.02
CA SER A 76 1.22 1.95 -7.79
C SER A 76 2.35 1.61 -6.82
N VAL A 77 2.60 0.33 -6.54
CA VAL A 77 3.66 -0.08 -5.61
C VAL A 77 5.05 0.17 -6.19
N GLN A 78 5.26 -0.06 -7.48
CA GLN A 78 6.52 0.25 -8.16
C GLN A 78 6.85 1.74 -8.09
N ARG A 79 5.86 2.63 -8.29
CA ARG A 79 6.02 4.08 -8.16
C ARG A 79 6.41 4.48 -6.73
N ILE A 80 5.72 3.94 -5.72
CA ILE A 80 6.03 4.20 -4.31
C ILE A 80 7.45 3.74 -3.97
N TYR A 81 7.83 2.53 -4.38
CA TYR A 81 9.15 1.97 -4.16
C TYR A 81 10.23 2.86 -4.80
N ALA A 82 10.08 3.20 -6.08
CA ALA A 82 11.02 4.07 -6.78
C ALA A 82 11.16 5.43 -6.09
N TYR A 83 10.06 6.05 -5.69
CA TYR A 83 10.05 7.32 -4.97
C TYR A 83 10.82 7.23 -3.64
N TYR A 84 10.57 6.20 -2.84
CA TYR A 84 11.26 6.03 -1.56
C TYR A 84 12.76 5.82 -1.73
N LYS A 85 13.16 4.99 -2.70
CA LYS A 85 14.59 4.73 -2.95
C LYS A 85 15.29 5.96 -3.52
N THR A 86 14.67 6.68 -4.45
CA THR A 86 15.23 7.91 -5.05
C THR A 86 15.46 9.00 -4.01
N HIS A 87 14.54 9.17 -3.07
CA HIS A 87 14.60 10.24 -2.08
C HIS A 87 15.23 9.84 -0.75
N GLY A 88 15.73 8.60 -0.64
CA GLY A 88 16.44 8.12 0.54
C GLY A 88 15.57 7.90 1.77
N PHE A 89 14.30 7.58 1.59
CA PHE A 89 13.42 7.23 2.70
C PHE A 89 13.71 5.82 3.22
N ASN A 90 13.73 5.66 4.55
CA ASN A 90 13.97 4.37 5.20
C ASN A 90 12.70 3.52 5.37
N THR A 91 11.54 4.08 5.12
CA THR A 91 10.26 3.38 5.22
C THR A 91 10.24 2.15 4.31
N ILE A 92 9.90 1.01 4.88
CA ILE A 92 9.81 -0.27 4.17
C ILE A 92 8.51 -0.32 3.37
N VAL A 93 8.61 -0.68 2.10
CA VAL A 93 7.45 -0.93 1.24
C VAL A 93 7.13 -2.42 1.24
N MET A 94 5.93 -2.79 1.72
CA MET A 94 5.46 -4.17 1.73
C MET A 94 4.20 -4.32 0.88
N GLY A 95 4.36 -4.77 -0.38
CA GLY A 95 3.21 -5.07 -1.23
C GLY A 95 2.32 -6.14 -0.60
N ALA A 96 1.00 -5.97 -0.67
CA ALA A 96 0.04 -6.84 0.00
C ALA A 96 -1.25 -7.03 -0.80
N SER A 97 -2.06 -8.03 -0.40
CA SER A 97 -3.40 -8.27 -0.96
C SER A 97 -3.38 -8.66 -2.45
N PHE A 98 -2.53 -9.58 -2.84
CA PHE A 98 -2.39 -10.05 -4.22
C PHE A 98 -3.59 -10.87 -4.70
N ARG A 99 -3.85 -10.87 -6.01
CA ARG A 99 -4.90 -11.65 -6.69
C ARG A 99 -4.35 -12.82 -7.49
N ASN A 100 -3.09 -12.72 -7.95
CA ASN A 100 -2.42 -13.73 -8.76
C ASN A 100 -0.90 -13.68 -8.55
N SER A 101 -0.20 -14.69 -9.02
CA SER A 101 1.27 -14.80 -8.93
C SER A 101 2.01 -13.78 -9.80
N ASP A 102 1.41 -13.32 -10.91
CA ASP A 102 2.03 -12.33 -11.78
C ASP A 102 2.23 -10.98 -11.08
N GLN A 103 1.27 -10.55 -10.25
CA GLN A 103 1.43 -9.34 -9.43
C GLN A 103 2.64 -9.44 -8.49
N ILE A 104 2.89 -10.63 -7.94
CA ILE A 104 4.01 -10.90 -7.06
C ILE A 104 5.33 -10.87 -7.85
N ARG A 105 5.36 -11.53 -9.02
CA ARG A 105 6.52 -11.56 -9.92
C ARG A 105 6.91 -10.15 -10.37
N GLN A 106 5.94 -9.30 -10.72
CA GLN A 106 6.17 -7.92 -11.12
C GLN A 106 6.68 -7.01 -9.98
N LEU A 107 6.61 -7.47 -8.74
CA LEU A 107 7.15 -6.79 -7.56
C LEU A 107 8.37 -7.51 -6.97
N ALA A 108 8.97 -8.43 -7.72
CA ALA A 108 10.20 -9.11 -7.31
C ALA A 108 11.33 -8.10 -7.06
N GLY A 109 11.86 -8.11 -5.85
CA GLY A 109 12.85 -7.13 -5.36
C GLY A 109 12.28 -6.00 -4.51
N CYS A 110 10.96 -5.93 -4.32
CA CYS A 110 10.34 -5.08 -3.30
C CYS A 110 10.92 -5.39 -1.91
N ASP A 111 10.90 -4.43 -0.99
CA ASP A 111 11.49 -4.62 0.34
C ASP A 111 10.84 -5.81 1.06
N ARG A 112 9.52 -5.94 0.99
CA ARG A 112 8.74 -7.06 1.52
C ARG A 112 7.46 -7.30 0.71
N LEU A 113 6.93 -8.51 0.79
CA LEU A 113 5.65 -8.92 0.21
C LEU A 113 4.88 -9.78 1.22
N THR A 114 3.61 -9.47 1.44
CA THR A 114 2.70 -10.31 2.23
C THR A 114 1.90 -11.19 1.26
N ILE A 115 2.28 -12.45 1.17
CA ILE A 115 1.74 -13.40 0.20
C ILE A 115 0.88 -14.44 0.93
N SER A 116 -0.31 -14.75 0.39
CA SER A 116 -1.18 -15.79 0.94
C SER A 116 -0.58 -17.19 0.75
N PRO A 117 -0.90 -18.16 1.61
CA PRO A 117 -0.39 -19.54 1.47
C PRO A 117 -0.67 -20.16 0.11
N GLY A 118 -1.85 -19.92 -0.49
CA GLY A 118 -2.20 -20.43 -1.82
C GLY A 118 -1.30 -19.89 -2.93
N LEU A 119 -1.04 -18.58 -2.93
CA LEU A 119 -0.12 -17.97 -3.90
C LEU A 119 1.35 -18.35 -3.64
N MET A 120 1.73 -18.59 -2.39
CA MET A 120 3.06 -19.14 -2.06
C MET A 120 3.24 -20.54 -2.65
N GLN A 121 2.22 -21.39 -2.55
CA GLN A 121 2.27 -22.73 -3.14
C GLN A 121 2.33 -22.67 -4.68
N GLU A 122 1.50 -21.81 -5.31
CA GLU A 122 1.53 -21.59 -6.75
C GLU A 122 2.92 -21.16 -7.25
N LEU A 123 3.58 -20.25 -6.53
CA LEU A 123 4.95 -19.84 -6.85
C LEU A 123 5.97 -20.95 -6.64
N ALA A 124 5.80 -21.78 -5.62
CA ALA A 124 6.70 -22.90 -5.33
C ALA A 124 6.58 -24.03 -6.37
N ASP A 125 5.39 -24.20 -6.93
CA ASP A 125 5.11 -25.23 -7.95
C ASP A 125 5.49 -24.76 -9.38
N SER A 126 5.93 -23.50 -9.55
CA SER A 126 6.33 -22.94 -10.85
C SER A 126 7.84 -23.02 -11.05
N ASP A 127 8.25 -23.58 -12.19
CA ASP A 127 9.64 -23.60 -12.65
C ASP A 127 10.02 -22.38 -13.51
N ASP A 128 9.09 -21.40 -13.66
CA ASP A 128 9.34 -20.21 -14.46
C ASP A 128 10.45 -19.34 -13.85
N PRO A 129 11.34 -18.79 -14.69
CA PRO A 129 12.39 -17.91 -14.19
C PRO A 129 11.79 -16.67 -13.51
N LEU A 130 12.31 -16.32 -12.34
CA LEU A 130 11.93 -15.13 -11.62
C LEU A 130 12.97 -14.03 -11.82
N GLU A 131 12.62 -13.04 -12.62
CA GLU A 131 13.47 -11.87 -12.81
C GLU A 131 13.24 -10.86 -11.68
N ARG A 132 14.32 -10.28 -11.18
CA ARG A 132 14.22 -9.18 -10.22
C ARG A 132 13.88 -7.89 -10.96
N ILE A 133 12.72 -7.33 -10.68
CA ILE A 133 12.18 -6.12 -11.32
C ILE A 133 12.59 -4.85 -10.57
N LEU A 134 12.55 -4.89 -9.22
CA LEU A 134 12.82 -3.73 -8.37
C LEU A 134 14.23 -3.77 -7.79
N HIS A 135 14.99 -2.70 -8.06
CA HIS A 135 16.35 -2.54 -7.59
C HIS A 135 16.52 -1.17 -6.93
N PRO A 136 17.09 -1.08 -5.72
CA PRO A 136 17.26 0.20 -5.02
C PRO A 136 18.09 1.25 -5.80
N GLY A 137 19.05 0.76 -6.63
CA GLY A 137 19.98 1.63 -7.37
C GLY A 137 19.49 2.04 -8.77
N THR A 138 18.49 1.35 -9.35
CA THR A 138 18.03 1.59 -10.73
C THR A 138 16.55 1.91 -10.83
N SER A 139 15.76 1.62 -9.80
CA SER A 139 14.36 2.07 -9.73
C SER A 139 14.33 3.56 -9.40
N VAL A 140 14.26 4.41 -10.42
CA VAL A 140 14.32 5.88 -10.29
C VAL A 140 12.93 6.47 -10.45
N SER A 141 12.56 7.37 -9.54
CA SER A 141 11.34 8.16 -9.64
C SER A 141 11.62 9.52 -10.28
N THR A 142 10.69 9.96 -11.12
CA THR A 142 10.63 11.34 -11.64
C THR A 142 9.76 12.24 -10.76
N ASP A 143 9.06 11.68 -9.78
CA ASP A 143 8.24 12.44 -8.85
C ASP A 143 9.14 13.31 -7.95
N ALA A 144 8.85 14.60 -7.87
CA ALA A 144 9.59 15.51 -7.01
C ALA A 144 9.37 15.17 -5.53
N LYS A 145 10.41 15.35 -4.72
CA LYS A 145 10.27 15.26 -3.27
C LYS A 145 9.46 16.45 -2.77
N LEU A 146 8.21 16.21 -2.41
CA LEU A 146 7.29 17.21 -1.90
C LEU A 146 6.97 16.89 -0.44
N GLN A 147 7.05 17.91 0.41
CA GLN A 147 6.48 17.82 1.75
C GLN A 147 5.02 18.22 1.67
N LEU A 148 4.11 17.25 1.86
CA LEU A 148 2.68 17.48 1.79
C LEU A 148 2.18 18.12 3.11
N GLY A 149 1.77 19.40 3.04
CA GLY A 149 0.96 19.99 4.10
C GLY A 149 -0.43 19.33 4.15
N GLU A 150 -1.13 19.46 5.28
CA GLU A 150 -2.44 18.82 5.51
C GLU A 150 -3.46 19.13 4.40
N ALA A 151 -3.55 20.38 3.93
CA ALA A 151 -4.49 20.75 2.88
C ALA A 151 -4.20 20.04 1.55
N ALA A 152 -2.93 19.99 1.14
CA ALA A 152 -2.51 19.31 -0.08
C ALA A 152 -2.71 17.80 0.01
N PHE A 153 -2.44 17.19 1.17
CA PHE A 153 -2.71 15.78 1.43
C PHE A 153 -4.20 15.46 1.31
N ARG A 154 -5.05 16.22 2.00
CA ARG A 154 -6.50 16.02 1.96
C ARG A 154 -7.07 16.18 0.56
N TRP A 155 -6.61 17.20 -0.16
CA TRP A 155 -7.02 17.43 -1.54
C TRP A 155 -6.58 16.29 -2.46
N GLY A 156 -5.30 15.95 -2.49
CA GLY A 156 -4.77 14.88 -3.35
C GLY A 156 -5.37 13.50 -3.03
N HIS A 157 -5.70 13.22 -1.77
CA HIS A 157 -6.41 11.99 -1.42
C HIS A 157 -7.86 12.02 -1.89
N ASN A 158 -8.55 13.17 -1.79
CA ASN A 158 -9.94 13.29 -2.20
C ASN A 158 -10.13 13.27 -3.73
N GLU A 159 -9.18 13.78 -4.49
CA GLU A 159 -9.21 13.70 -5.96
C GLU A 159 -8.98 12.28 -6.49
N ASP A 160 -8.36 11.40 -5.71
CA ASP A 160 -8.16 9.99 -6.04
C ASP A 160 -9.40 9.17 -5.63
N ALA A 161 -10.34 9.02 -6.58
CA ALA A 161 -11.60 8.29 -6.37
C ALA A 161 -11.35 6.84 -5.93
N MET A 162 -10.38 6.15 -6.54
CA MET A 162 -10.02 4.79 -6.15
C MET A 162 -9.58 4.73 -4.69
N ALA A 163 -8.68 5.62 -4.28
CA ALA A 163 -8.15 5.62 -2.93
C ALA A 163 -9.21 5.96 -1.88
N THR A 164 -10.06 6.98 -2.11
CA THR A 164 -11.13 7.36 -1.18
C THR A 164 -12.17 6.27 -1.03
N GLU A 165 -12.62 5.65 -2.12
CA GLU A 165 -13.61 4.57 -2.09
C GLU A 165 -13.06 3.33 -1.38
N LYS A 166 -11.84 2.91 -1.74
CA LYS A 166 -11.22 1.70 -1.16
C LYS A 166 -10.82 1.87 0.30
N LEU A 167 -10.37 3.06 0.70
CA LEU A 167 -10.08 3.34 2.11
C LEU A 167 -11.36 3.31 2.93
N ALA A 168 -12.41 4.00 2.50
CA ALA A 168 -13.70 4.02 3.20
C ALA A 168 -14.33 2.61 3.30
N GLU A 169 -14.28 1.82 2.22
CA GLU A 169 -14.71 0.41 2.24
C GLU A 169 -13.89 -0.42 3.23
N GLY A 170 -12.55 -0.25 3.21
CA GLY A 170 -11.64 -0.97 4.10
C GLY A 170 -11.91 -0.68 5.57
N ILE A 171 -12.10 0.58 5.95
CA ILE A 171 -12.42 0.99 7.31
C ILE A 171 -13.71 0.33 7.79
N ARG A 172 -14.79 0.36 6.97
CA ARG A 172 -16.07 -0.28 7.33
C ARG A 172 -15.94 -1.79 7.53
N LYS A 173 -15.20 -2.49 6.66
CA LYS A 173 -14.98 -3.94 6.76
C LYS A 173 -14.19 -4.31 8.00
N PHE A 174 -13.07 -3.61 8.25
CA PHE A 174 -12.23 -3.89 9.42
C PHE A 174 -12.96 -3.59 10.74
N ALA A 175 -13.77 -2.52 10.79
CA ALA A 175 -14.60 -2.25 11.95
C ALA A 175 -15.63 -3.37 12.21
N ALA A 176 -16.27 -3.88 11.17
CA ALA A 176 -17.18 -5.03 11.28
C ALA A 176 -16.46 -6.31 11.73
N ASP A 177 -15.26 -6.56 11.25
CA ASP A 177 -14.46 -7.72 11.65
C ASP A 177 -13.94 -7.59 13.08
N GLN A 178 -13.61 -6.38 13.54
CA GLN A 178 -13.28 -6.10 14.94
C GLN A 178 -14.43 -6.46 15.86
N VAL A 179 -15.67 -6.07 15.54
CA VAL A 179 -16.87 -6.42 16.33
C VAL A 179 -17.04 -7.93 16.43
N LYS A 180 -16.89 -8.66 15.32
CA LYS A 180 -16.95 -10.14 15.32
C LYS A 180 -15.89 -10.76 16.23
N LEU A 181 -14.66 -10.26 16.19
CA LEU A 181 -13.59 -10.74 17.07
C LEU A 181 -13.93 -10.50 18.54
N GLU A 182 -14.45 -9.31 18.87
CA GLU A 182 -14.86 -9.00 20.24
C GLU A 182 -15.99 -9.90 20.74
N GLU A 183 -16.92 -10.28 19.88
CA GLU A 183 -18.00 -11.24 20.22
C GLU A 183 -17.42 -12.64 20.52
N VAL A 184 -16.46 -13.10 19.72
CA VAL A 184 -15.78 -14.39 19.96
C VAL A 184 -15.01 -14.39 21.29
N LEU A 185 -14.38 -13.26 21.64
CA LEU A 185 -13.63 -13.15 22.90
C LEU A 185 -14.50 -13.01 24.15
N LYS A 186 -15.78 -12.65 24.00
CA LYS A 186 -16.76 -12.55 25.10
C LYS A 186 -17.51 -13.86 25.36
N ALA A 187 -17.46 -14.80 24.42
CA ALA A 187 -18.08 -16.12 24.52
C ALA A 187 -17.21 -17.10 25.33
#